data_bea5c8c55bcac1389b3d4620409e83e4
#
_entry.id   bea5c8c55bcac1389b3d4620409e83e4
#
_cell.length_a   1.000
_cell.length_b   1.000
_cell.length_c   1.000
_cell.angle_alpha   90.00
_cell.angle_beta   90.00
_cell.angle_gamma   90.00
#
_symmetry.space_group_name_H-M   'P 1'
#
loop_
_entity.id
_entity.type
_entity.pdbx_description
1 polymer ?
#
loop_
_entity_poly.entity_id
_entity_poly.type
_entity_poly.pdbx_seq_one_letter_code
_entity_poly.pdbx_strand_id
1 'polypeptide(L)'
;MTPGIRLIRSLLLGVCFQALASCVSGPTAAAAVPQVPPVQAGMARVWFLRQFSPGESLATPIISANGAPVYLSLPGTAFLHDFSPGTYTFTVPSFGVDTGQAATLQLAPGTQTYLEVQSLRSWAGAGGDTFQRDTLYVRPISAFWADKYFQYLKYLGPR
;
A
#
# COMPACT_ATOMS: atom_id res chain seq x y z
N MET A 1 -45.12 -4.23 41.13
CA MET A 1 -44.57 -4.70 39.82
C MET A 1 -44.06 -3.50 39.09
N THR A 2 -42.77 -3.27 39.08
CA THR A 2 -42.07 -2.08 38.58
C THR A 2 -41.65 -2.25 37.12
N PRO A 3 -42.07 -1.39 36.18
CA PRO A 3 -41.79 -1.52 34.77
C PRO A 3 -40.43 -0.91 34.32
N GLY A 4 -39.48 -0.72 35.23
CA GLY A 4 -38.23 0.02 34.95
C GLY A 4 -37.05 -0.77 34.42
N ILE A 5 -37.08 -2.10 34.47
CA ILE A 5 -35.85 -2.93 34.22
C ILE A 5 -35.69 -3.37 32.76
N ARG A 6 -36.74 -3.25 31.93
CA ARG A 6 -36.68 -3.70 30.53
C ARG A 6 -36.09 -2.67 29.53
N LEU A 7 -36.08 -1.37 29.88
CA LEU A 7 -35.54 -0.34 28.98
C LEU A 7 -34.03 -0.21 28.99
N ILE A 8 -33.33 -0.64 30.05
CA ILE A 8 -31.87 -0.52 30.18
C ILE A 8 -31.14 -1.63 29.40
N ARG A 9 -31.78 -2.77 29.19
CA ARG A 9 -31.15 -3.87 28.41
C ARG A 9 -31.11 -3.60 26.90
N SER A 10 -32.00 -2.82 26.35
CA SER A 10 -32.01 -2.51 24.90
C SER A 10 -31.02 -1.41 24.52
N LEU A 11 -30.61 -0.56 25.46
CA LEU A 11 -29.65 0.49 25.20
C LEU A 11 -28.17 -0.01 25.15
N LEU A 12 -27.88 -1.10 25.89
CA LEU A 12 -26.53 -1.67 25.96
C LEU A 12 -26.17 -2.53 24.74
N LEU A 13 -27.14 -3.04 23.98
CA LEU A 13 -26.87 -3.81 22.75
C LEU A 13 -26.58 -2.93 21.53
N GLY A 14 -26.96 -1.66 21.56
CA GLY A 14 -26.77 -0.73 20.44
C GLY A 14 -25.35 -0.14 20.33
N VAL A 15 -24.56 -0.18 21.42
CA VAL A 15 -23.24 0.49 21.47
C VAL A 15 -22.10 -0.43 21.02
N CYS A 16 -22.28 -1.75 21.03
CA CYS A 16 -21.21 -2.69 20.65
C CYS A 16 -21.03 -2.92 19.15
N PHE A 17 -21.87 -2.37 18.26
CA PHE A 17 -21.79 -2.66 16.83
C PHE A 17 -21.02 -1.61 16.00
N GLN A 18 -20.50 -0.55 16.62
CA GLN A 18 -19.75 0.51 15.91
C GLN A 18 -18.22 0.35 15.94
N ALA A 19 -17.69 -0.69 16.56
CA ALA A 19 -16.24 -0.82 16.80
C ALA A 19 -15.48 -1.67 15.76
N LEU A 20 -16.09 -2.15 14.67
CA LEU A 20 -15.45 -3.06 13.72
C LEU A 20 -15.15 -2.48 12.33
N ALA A 21 -15.35 -1.19 12.12
CA ALA A 21 -14.88 -0.53 10.92
C ALA A 21 -13.51 0.13 11.18
N SER A 22 -12.51 -0.65 11.56
CA SER A 22 -11.11 -0.23 11.42
C SER A 22 -10.72 -0.26 9.93
N CYS A 23 -11.48 0.45 9.11
CA CYS A 23 -10.97 0.93 7.83
C CYS A 23 -9.75 1.78 8.14
N VAL A 24 -8.66 1.61 7.42
CA VAL A 24 -7.48 2.49 7.48
C VAL A 24 -8.00 3.93 7.40
N SER A 25 -8.20 4.56 8.55
CA SER A 25 -8.74 5.91 8.66
C SER A 25 -7.56 6.86 8.57
N GLY A 26 -7.45 7.56 7.46
CA GLY A 26 -6.40 8.54 7.23
C GLY A 26 -6.77 9.45 6.06
N PRO A 27 -6.11 10.60 5.92
CA PRO A 27 -6.32 11.47 4.77
C PRO A 27 -5.95 10.75 3.48
N THR A 28 -6.49 11.21 2.35
CA THR A 28 -5.95 10.80 1.05
C THR A 28 -4.51 11.30 0.90
N ALA A 29 -3.73 10.63 0.07
CA ALA A 29 -2.37 11.08 -0.21
C ALA A 29 -2.37 12.49 -0.83
N ALA A 30 -3.33 12.81 -1.70
CA ALA A 30 -3.47 14.16 -2.26
C ALA A 30 -3.67 15.25 -1.19
N ALA A 31 -4.44 14.97 -0.14
CA ALA A 31 -4.64 15.90 0.98
C ALA A 31 -3.38 16.00 1.88
N ALA A 32 -2.58 14.95 1.95
CA ALA A 32 -1.38 14.89 2.77
C ALA A 32 -0.14 15.48 2.09
N VAL A 33 0.01 15.32 0.77
CA VAL A 33 1.19 15.78 0.00
C VAL A 33 1.60 17.22 0.28
N PRO A 34 0.69 18.22 0.35
CA PRO A 34 1.08 19.60 0.65
C PRO A 34 1.69 19.79 2.05
N GLN A 35 1.46 18.85 2.97
CA GLN A 35 1.95 18.87 4.36
C GLN A 35 3.24 18.05 4.53
N VAL A 36 3.64 17.30 3.49
CA VAL A 36 4.87 16.51 3.52
C VAL A 36 6.07 17.47 3.44
N PRO A 37 7.03 17.38 4.36
CA PRO A 37 8.24 18.21 4.29
C PRO A 37 8.97 18.02 2.96
N PRO A 38 9.68 19.04 2.47
CA PRO A 38 10.58 18.88 1.33
C PRO A 38 11.52 17.69 1.49
N VAL A 39 12.00 17.14 0.39
CA VAL A 39 13.04 16.09 0.44
C VAL A 39 14.23 16.61 1.22
N GLN A 40 14.68 15.83 2.22
CA GLN A 40 15.82 16.20 3.03
C GLN A 40 17.07 16.42 2.15
N ALA A 41 17.87 17.42 2.49
CA ALA A 41 19.09 17.72 1.74
C ALA A 41 20.00 16.48 1.65
N GLY A 42 20.45 16.18 0.44
CA GLY A 42 21.29 15.01 0.16
C GLY A 42 20.54 13.69 0.06
N MET A 43 19.24 13.65 0.28
CA MET A 43 18.40 12.44 0.15
C MET A 43 17.60 12.43 -1.15
N ALA A 44 17.11 11.27 -1.52
CA ALA A 44 16.14 11.06 -2.59
C ALA A 44 14.86 10.46 -2.00
N ARG A 45 13.70 10.90 -2.44
CA ARG A 45 12.41 10.41 -1.95
C ARG A 45 11.82 9.38 -2.89
N VAL A 46 11.35 8.28 -2.35
CA VAL A 46 10.57 7.29 -3.08
C VAL A 46 9.18 7.21 -2.46
N TRP A 47 8.17 7.42 -3.30
CA TRP A 47 6.79 7.16 -2.98
C TRP A 47 6.44 5.74 -3.39
N PHE A 48 5.83 5.00 -2.50
CA PHE A 48 5.29 3.67 -2.75
C PHE A 48 3.78 3.74 -2.75
N LEU A 49 3.19 3.26 -3.83
CA LEU A 49 1.75 3.28 -4.04
C LEU A 49 1.26 1.86 -4.29
N ARG A 50 0.09 1.55 -3.77
CA ARG A 50 -0.62 0.34 -4.11
C ARG A 50 -2.09 0.64 -4.25
N GLN A 51 -2.62 0.41 -5.43
CA GLN A 51 -4.05 0.54 -5.69
C GLN A 51 -4.84 -0.56 -4.95
N PHE A 52 -6.13 -0.35 -4.85
CA PHE A 52 -7.08 -1.37 -4.44
C PHE A 52 -8.11 -1.51 -5.56
N SER A 53 -8.03 -2.60 -6.29
CA SER A 53 -8.98 -2.93 -7.35
C SER A 53 -9.67 -4.25 -7.04
N PRO A 54 -10.97 -4.37 -7.36
CA PRO A 54 -11.64 -5.67 -7.26
C PRO A 54 -10.89 -6.71 -8.09
N GLY A 55 -10.54 -7.81 -7.46
CA GLY A 55 -9.77 -8.84 -8.14
C GLY A 55 -8.26 -8.79 -7.90
N GLU A 56 -7.71 -7.76 -7.26
CA GLU A 56 -6.32 -7.75 -6.82
C GLU A 56 -6.10 -8.54 -5.52
N SER A 57 -4.84 -8.93 -5.30
CA SER A 57 -4.43 -9.60 -4.08
C SER A 57 -4.60 -8.70 -2.85
N LEU A 58 -5.15 -9.25 -1.79
CA LEU A 58 -5.19 -8.61 -0.47
C LEU A 58 -3.93 -8.91 0.37
N ALA A 59 -2.99 -9.70 -0.15
CA ALA A 59 -1.72 -9.94 0.54
C ALA A 59 -0.99 -8.63 0.82
N THR A 60 -0.29 -8.57 1.93
CA THR A 60 0.45 -7.37 2.38
C THR A 60 1.95 -7.66 2.43
N PRO A 61 2.61 -7.85 1.27
CA PRO A 61 4.03 -8.19 1.24
C PRO A 61 4.88 -7.02 1.74
N ILE A 62 6.07 -7.35 2.25
CA ILE A 62 7.07 -6.35 2.59
C ILE A 62 7.81 -5.96 1.31
N ILE A 63 7.84 -4.67 1.02
CA ILE A 63 8.72 -4.11 -0.01
C ILE A 63 10.14 -4.10 0.54
N SER A 64 11.08 -4.56 -0.24
CA SER A 64 12.51 -4.54 0.09
C SER A 64 13.28 -3.67 -0.89
N ALA A 65 14.30 -2.97 -0.41
CA ALA A 65 15.28 -2.21 -1.18
C ALA A 65 16.65 -2.86 -0.99
N ASN A 66 17.26 -3.37 -2.05
CA ASN A 66 18.53 -4.15 -1.99
C ASN A 66 18.47 -5.28 -0.95
N GLY A 67 17.31 -5.94 -0.81
CA GLY A 67 17.08 -7.00 0.17
C GLY A 67 16.75 -6.52 1.60
N ALA A 68 16.97 -5.25 1.93
CA ALA A 68 16.57 -4.71 3.22
C ALA A 68 15.06 -4.35 3.23
N PRO A 69 14.30 -4.71 4.29
CA PRO A 69 12.89 -4.39 4.36
C PRO A 69 12.66 -2.88 4.48
N VAL A 70 11.69 -2.36 3.73
CA VAL A 70 11.25 -0.96 3.80
C VAL A 70 9.95 -0.87 4.59
N TYR A 71 8.86 -1.39 4.06
CA TYR A 71 7.55 -1.38 4.72
C TYR A 71 6.55 -2.32 4.05
N LEU A 72 5.40 -2.51 4.70
CA LEU A 72 4.28 -3.30 4.18
C LEU A 72 3.59 -2.59 3.01
N SER A 73 3.34 -3.32 1.93
CA SER A 73 2.52 -2.87 0.80
C SER A 73 1.06 -3.16 1.08
N LEU A 74 0.34 -2.19 1.64
CA LEU A 74 -1.09 -2.33 1.96
C LEU A 74 -1.95 -1.89 0.77
N PRO A 75 -2.97 -2.68 0.36
CA PRO A 75 -3.89 -2.26 -0.70
C PRO A 75 -4.58 -0.93 -0.39
N GLY A 76 -4.72 -0.06 -1.40
CA GLY A 76 -5.39 1.23 -1.26
C GLY A 76 -4.58 2.30 -0.53
N THR A 77 -3.26 2.14 -0.42
CA THR A 77 -2.43 3.06 0.36
C THR A 77 -1.23 3.61 -0.39
N ALA A 78 -0.71 4.72 0.11
CA ALA A 78 0.56 5.31 -0.29
C ALA A 78 1.37 5.70 0.95
N PHE A 79 2.69 5.56 0.86
CA PHE A 79 3.64 6.04 1.84
C PHE A 79 4.91 6.52 1.15
N LEU A 80 5.79 7.17 1.88
CA LEU A 80 7.09 7.58 1.37
C LEU A 80 8.23 7.11 2.27
N HIS A 81 9.41 7.01 1.65
CA HIS A 81 10.67 6.78 2.34
C HIS A 81 11.78 7.57 1.66
N ASP A 82 12.62 8.21 2.46
CA ASP A 82 13.78 8.97 1.96
C ASP A 82 15.03 8.07 2.02
N PHE A 83 15.69 7.90 0.88
CA PHE A 83 16.88 7.06 0.70
C PHE A 83 18.12 7.92 0.50
N SER A 84 19.28 7.42 0.90
CA SER A 84 20.55 7.95 0.42
C SER A 84 20.65 7.79 -1.11
N PRO A 85 21.34 8.70 -1.83
CA PRO A 85 21.57 8.53 -3.26
C PRO A 85 22.28 7.22 -3.57
N GLY A 86 21.91 6.56 -4.68
CA GLY A 86 22.50 5.28 -5.07
C GLY A 86 21.60 4.45 -5.94
N THR A 87 22.07 3.26 -6.29
CA THR A 87 21.31 2.28 -7.07
C THR A 87 20.56 1.34 -6.13
N TYR A 88 19.25 1.24 -6.32
CA TYR A 88 18.38 0.38 -5.52
C TYR A 88 17.58 -0.55 -6.42
N THR A 89 17.52 -1.82 -6.01
CA THR A 89 16.59 -2.80 -6.58
C THR A 89 15.46 -3.02 -5.58
N PHE A 90 14.27 -2.63 -5.97
CA PHE A 90 13.06 -2.78 -5.18
C PHE A 90 12.34 -4.06 -5.57
N THR A 91 11.99 -4.87 -4.57
CA THR A 91 11.34 -6.17 -4.75
C THR A 91 10.19 -6.35 -3.77
N VAL A 92 9.27 -7.24 -4.12
CA VAL A 92 8.24 -7.77 -3.21
C VAL A 92 8.18 -9.29 -3.34
N PRO A 93 7.98 -10.05 -2.26
CA PRO A 93 7.71 -11.47 -2.35
C PRO A 93 6.47 -11.76 -3.20
N SER A 94 6.53 -12.75 -4.04
CA SER A 94 5.47 -13.12 -4.96
C SER A 94 5.38 -14.65 -5.07
N PHE A 95 4.17 -15.19 -5.13
CA PHE A 95 3.96 -16.62 -5.39
C PHE A 95 4.22 -16.98 -6.85
N GLY A 96 3.82 -16.11 -7.78
CA GLY A 96 4.13 -16.26 -9.19
C GLY A 96 5.52 -15.72 -9.49
N VAL A 97 6.31 -16.48 -10.23
CA VAL A 97 7.62 -16.03 -10.73
C VAL A 97 7.45 -15.62 -12.18
N ASP A 98 7.82 -14.39 -12.48
CA ASP A 98 7.75 -13.82 -13.82
C ASP A 98 8.91 -12.84 -14.03
N THR A 99 9.11 -12.42 -15.27
CA THR A 99 10.11 -11.42 -15.62
C THR A 99 9.64 -10.00 -15.22
N GLY A 100 10.59 -9.14 -14.85
CA GLY A 100 10.31 -7.73 -14.57
C GLY A 100 9.49 -7.49 -13.28
N GLN A 101 9.56 -8.39 -12.29
CA GLN A 101 8.90 -8.21 -11.01
C GLN A 101 9.60 -7.17 -10.11
N ALA A 102 10.86 -6.89 -10.36
CA ALA A 102 11.65 -5.91 -9.63
C ALA A 102 11.84 -4.62 -10.42
N ALA A 103 12.03 -3.51 -9.70
CA ALA A 103 12.44 -2.23 -10.28
C ALA A 103 13.84 -1.86 -9.80
N THR A 104 14.76 -1.64 -10.72
CA THR A 104 16.09 -1.11 -10.39
C THR A 104 16.16 0.36 -10.82
N LEU A 105 16.49 1.25 -9.89
CA LEU A 105 16.49 2.69 -10.08
C LEU A 105 17.79 3.31 -9.55
N GLN A 106 18.27 4.33 -10.25
CA GLN A 106 19.30 5.24 -9.75
C GLN A 106 18.62 6.42 -9.07
N LEU A 107 18.77 6.54 -7.75
CA LEU A 107 18.22 7.63 -6.96
C LEU A 107 19.25 8.76 -6.87
N ALA A 108 18.89 9.94 -7.37
CA ALA A 108 19.73 11.14 -7.30
C ALA A 108 19.28 12.07 -6.15
N PRO A 109 20.19 12.84 -5.54
CA PRO A 109 19.83 13.77 -4.47
C PRO A 109 18.76 14.79 -4.90
N GLY A 110 17.82 15.07 -4.02
CA GLY A 110 16.72 16.03 -4.24
C GLY A 110 15.63 15.54 -5.18
N THR A 111 15.71 14.33 -5.72
CA THR A 111 14.69 13.79 -6.63
C THR A 111 13.57 13.08 -5.89
N GLN A 112 12.39 13.03 -6.55
CA GLN A 112 11.27 12.20 -6.13
C GLN A 112 10.96 11.17 -7.23
N THR A 113 10.74 9.94 -6.80
CA THR A 113 10.41 8.81 -7.67
C THR A 113 9.17 8.11 -7.14
N TYR A 114 8.39 7.53 -8.02
CA TYR A 114 7.12 6.88 -7.69
C TYR A 114 7.18 5.42 -8.13
N LEU A 115 6.90 4.52 -7.21
CA LEU A 115 6.83 3.09 -7.42
C LEU A 115 5.43 2.59 -7.09
N GLU A 116 4.84 1.85 -8.00
CA GLU A 116 3.60 1.15 -7.78
C GLU A 116 3.86 -0.33 -7.53
N VAL A 117 3.26 -0.88 -6.48
CA VAL A 117 3.17 -2.32 -6.30
C VAL A 117 1.87 -2.79 -6.92
N GLN A 118 1.97 -3.54 -8.00
CA GLN A 118 0.84 -4.11 -8.73
C GLN A 118 0.71 -5.59 -8.41
N SER A 119 -0.51 -6.08 -8.27
CA SER A 119 -0.78 -7.50 -8.21
C SER A 119 -1.55 -7.94 -9.46
N LEU A 120 -1.04 -8.98 -10.11
CA LEU A 120 -1.76 -9.64 -11.19
C LEU A 120 -2.22 -11.01 -10.71
N ARG A 121 -3.53 -11.24 -10.79
CA ARG A 121 -4.08 -12.56 -10.55
C ARG A 121 -3.89 -13.42 -11.78
N SER A 122 -3.26 -14.55 -11.63
CA SER A 122 -3.19 -15.58 -12.65
C SER A 122 -3.80 -16.87 -12.13
N TRP A 123 -4.48 -17.58 -12.99
CA TRP A 123 -4.93 -18.94 -12.71
C TRP A 123 -3.84 -19.91 -13.12
N ALA A 124 -3.44 -20.77 -12.22
CA ALA A 124 -2.49 -21.85 -12.50
C ALA A 124 -3.08 -23.16 -12.00
N GLY A 125 -2.90 -24.21 -12.78
CA GLY A 125 -3.32 -25.55 -12.41
C GLY A 125 -3.24 -26.47 -13.62
N ALA A 126 -3.01 -27.75 -13.35
CA ALA A 126 -3.13 -28.82 -14.32
C ALA A 126 -3.94 -29.94 -13.69
N GLY A 127 -4.76 -30.64 -14.47
CA GLY A 127 -5.48 -31.81 -14.01
C GLY A 127 -6.72 -31.54 -13.17
N GLY A 128 -7.38 -30.39 -13.34
CA GLY A 128 -8.65 -30.09 -12.68
C GLY A 128 -8.55 -29.26 -11.39
N ASP A 129 -7.39 -29.17 -10.78
CA ASP A 129 -7.14 -28.31 -9.63
C ASP A 129 -6.62 -26.95 -10.13
N THR A 130 -7.52 -25.97 -10.20
CA THR A 130 -7.13 -24.58 -10.50
C THR A 130 -6.94 -23.82 -9.19
N PHE A 131 -5.79 -23.19 -9.02
CA PHE A 131 -5.52 -22.29 -7.90
C PHE A 131 -5.09 -20.92 -8.42
N GLN A 132 -5.44 -19.90 -7.66
CA GLN A 132 -5.07 -18.54 -7.97
C GLN A 132 -3.67 -18.25 -7.45
N ARG A 133 -2.79 -17.75 -8.32
CA ARG A 133 -1.47 -17.23 -7.95
C ARG A 133 -1.51 -15.73 -7.97
N ASP A 134 -1.05 -15.12 -6.90
CA ASP A 134 -0.78 -13.69 -6.86
C ASP A 134 0.65 -13.44 -7.33
N THR A 135 0.77 -12.81 -8.48
CA THR A 135 2.06 -12.35 -9.00
C THR A 135 2.18 -10.86 -8.73
N LEU A 136 3.19 -10.47 -8.00
CA LEU A 136 3.42 -9.09 -7.57
C LEU A 136 4.61 -8.48 -8.32
N TYR A 137 4.47 -7.20 -8.66
CA TYR A 137 5.45 -6.42 -9.40
C TYR A 137 5.70 -5.10 -8.70
N VAL A 138 6.93 -4.62 -8.76
CA VAL A 138 7.26 -3.23 -8.43
C VAL A 138 7.57 -2.52 -9.73
N ARG A 139 6.84 -1.45 -10.02
CA ARG A 139 6.98 -0.72 -11.29
C ARG A 139 7.14 0.78 -11.05
N PRO A 140 8.10 1.42 -11.72
CA PRO A 140 8.15 2.89 -11.74
C PRO A 140 6.95 3.43 -12.52
N ILE A 141 6.33 4.47 -11.98
CA ILE A 141 5.27 5.22 -12.63
C ILE A 141 5.66 6.70 -12.74
N SER A 142 5.04 7.42 -13.66
CA SER A 142 5.26 8.85 -13.78
C SER A 142 4.53 9.63 -12.67
N ALA A 143 5.01 10.85 -12.37
CA ALA A 143 4.34 11.76 -11.45
C ALA A 143 2.87 12.00 -11.83
N PHE A 144 2.56 12.06 -13.13
CA PHE A 144 1.18 12.20 -13.62
C PHE A 144 0.25 11.09 -13.10
N TRP A 145 0.70 9.83 -13.16
CA TRP A 145 -0.10 8.71 -12.66
C TRP A 145 -0.13 8.68 -11.13
N ALA A 146 0.98 9.00 -10.47
CA ALA A 146 1.02 9.10 -9.01
C ALA A 146 0.00 10.13 -8.50
N ASP A 147 -0.08 11.31 -9.12
CA ASP A 147 -1.05 12.36 -8.76
C ASP A 147 -2.51 11.89 -8.92
N LYS A 148 -2.80 11.11 -9.97
CA LYS A 148 -4.13 10.50 -10.15
C LYS A 148 -4.45 9.53 -9.02
N TYR A 149 -3.49 8.69 -8.63
CA TYR A 149 -3.69 7.68 -7.59
C TYR A 149 -3.79 8.31 -6.21
N PHE A 150 -3.06 9.38 -5.93
CA PHE A 150 -3.12 10.10 -4.66
C PHE A 150 -4.52 10.61 -4.29
N GLN A 151 -5.40 10.82 -5.27
CA GLN A 151 -6.77 11.28 -5.02
C GLN A 151 -7.59 10.29 -4.18
N TYR A 152 -7.28 9.01 -4.22
CA TYR A 152 -8.04 7.97 -3.52
C TYR A 152 -7.21 7.05 -2.62
N LEU A 153 -5.90 7.04 -2.74
CA LEU A 153 -5.03 6.27 -1.85
C LEU A 153 -4.95 6.92 -0.46
N LYS A 154 -4.98 6.11 0.59
CA LYS A 154 -4.79 6.58 1.96
C LYS A 154 -3.30 6.77 2.25
N TYR A 155 -2.96 7.89 2.87
CA TYR A 155 -1.59 8.19 3.26
C TYR A 155 -1.23 7.58 4.60
N LEU A 156 -0.14 6.83 4.65
CA LEU A 156 0.34 6.15 5.86
C LEU A 156 1.48 6.92 6.58
N GLY A 157 1.92 8.04 6.03
CA GLY A 157 3.06 8.78 6.56
C GLY A 157 4.40 8.35 5.96
N PRO A 158 5.52 9.01 6.39
CA PRO A 158 6.88 8.57 6.11
C PRO A 158 7.18 7.27 6.89
N ARG A 159 8.02 6.40 6.30
CA ARG A 159 8.42 5.10 6.87
C ARG A 159 9.93 4.92 6.82
#